data_f05d8f73b73123177b410a2f315b9d96
#
_entry.id   f05d8f73b73123177b410a2f315b9d96
#
_cell.length_a   1.000
_cell.length_b   1.000
_cell.length_c   1.000
_cell.angle_alpha   90.00
_cell.angle_beta   90.00
_cell.angle_gamma   90.00
#
_symmetry.space_group_name_H-M   'P 1'
#
loop_
_entity.id
_entity.type
_entity.pdbx_description
1 polymer ?
#
loop_
_entity_poly.entity_id
_entity_poly.type
_entity_poly.pdbx_seq_one_letter_code
_entity_poly.pdbx_strand_id
1 'polypeptide(L)'
;TMGQEHMRVAALLGRARIHGIYDTQSLSMDTAEANFLSLQSQPLVRYNDLSSACNDPAADALLICTPNHTHFDVLRTAMQSNKPIFLEKPMATELQDAAEIVRANEAYESFIQIGLQYRYKPQYLEAFREALDNRALGQIKTVSVSEYRPPFLDKVDQWNKFARLSGGTLVEKCCHYFDLINLLAEARPQRVYAS
;
A
#
# COMPACT_ATOMS: atom_id res chain seq x y z
N THR A 1 -9.11 7.03 -7.50
CA THR A 1 -8.05 6.01 -7.36
C THR A 1 -7.34 6.15 -6.02
N MET A 2 -6.59 5.11 -5.58
CA MET A 2 -5.81 5.21 -4.33
C MET A 2 -4.75 6.32 -4.40
N GLY A 3 -4.04 6.43 -5.52
CA GLY A 3 -3.06 7.51 -5.70
C GLY A 3 -3.67 8.90 -5.50
N GLN A 4 -4.83 9.17 -6.10
CA GLN A 4 -5.53 10.45 -5.91
C GLN A 4 -5.98 10.68 -4.45
N GLU A 5 -6.37 9.63 -3.74
CA GLU A 5 -6.70 9.75 -2.31
C GLU A 5 -5.46 10.12 -1.47
N HIS A 6 -4.32 9.48 -1.73
CA HIS A 6 -3.06 9.86 -1.10
C HIS A 6 -2.66 11.31 -1.41
N MET A 7 -2.81 11.74 -2.67
CA MET A 7 -2.55 13.13 -3.06
C MET A 7 -3.43 14.11 -2.27
N ARG A 8 -4.73 13.81 -2.16
CA ARG A 8 -5.69 14.59 -1.38
C ARG A 8 -5.31 14.66 0.10
N VAL A 9 -4.96 13.52 0.70
CA VAL A 9 -4.57 13.45 2.10
C VAL A 9 -3.27 14.21 2.36
N ALA A 10 -2.26 14.08 1.49
CA ALA A 10 -1.01 14.84 1.58
C ALA A 10 -1.25 16.35 1.55
N ALA A 11 -2.10 16.83 0.64
CA ALA A 11 -2.47 18.24 0.55
C ALA A 11 -3.20 18.73 1.81
N LEU A 12 -4.14 17.95 2.35
CA LEU A 12 -4.89 18.32 3.56
C LEU A 12 -4.02 18.34 4.82
N LEU A 13 -3.07 17.42 4.94
CA LEU A 13 -2.17 17.35 6.10
C LEU A 13 -1.10 18.44 6.07
N GLY A 14 -0.72 18.95 4.90
CA GLY A 14 0.30 19.98 4.73
C GLY A 14 1.72 19.58 5.21
N ARG A 15 1.97 18.28 5.43
CA ARG A 15 3.25 17.75 5.90
C ARG A 15 4.13 17.17 4.80
N ALA A 16 3.55 16.97 3.63
CA ALA A 16 4.22 16.52 2.43
C ALA A 16 3.65 17.24 1.21
N ARG A 17 4.48 17.50 0.23
CA ARG A 17 4.09 18.06 -1.05
C ARG A 17 4.17 16.99 -2.12
N ILE A 18 3.16 16.85 -2.92
CA ILE A 18 3.24 16.04 -4.13
C ILE A 18 4.00 16.83 -5.18
N HIS A 19 5.15 16.31 -5.60
CA HIS A 19 6.02 16.96 -6.57
C HIS A 19 5.63 16.60 -7.99
N GLY A 20 5.38 15.33 -8.27
CA GLY A 20 5.06 14.87 -9.61
C GLY A 20 4.28 13.57 -9.64
N ILE A 21 3.85 13.19 -10.81
CA ILE A 21 3.04 11.99 -11.07
C ILE A 21 3.53 11.25 -12.32
N TYR A 22 3.39 9.93 -12.27
CA TYR A 22 3.54 9.03 -13.40
C TYR A 22 2.42 8.00 -13.41
N ASP A 23 1.82 7.77 -14.55
CA ASP A 23 0.90 6.68 -14.83
C ASP A 23 1.06 6.29 -16.31
N THR A 24 0.89 5.01 -16.63
CA THR A 24 0.91 4.52 -18.02
C THR A 24 -0.29 5.02 -18.84
N GLN A 25 -1.34 5.46 -18.16
CA GLN A 25 -2.55 6.02 -18.76
C GLN A 25 -2.56 7.54 -18.63
N SER A 26 -2.41 8.26 -19.75
CA SER A 26 -2.43 9.72 -19.76
C SER A 26 -3.71 10.31 -19.14
N LEU A 27 -4.86 9.70 -19.38
CA LEU A 27 -6.14 10.13 -18.81
C LEU A 27 -6.15 10.04 -17.27
N SER A 28 -5.45 9.06 -16.69
CA SER A 28 -5.27 8.96 -15.22
C SER A 28 -4.48 10.16 -14.69
N MET A 29 -3.42 10.55 -15.39
CA MET A 29 -2.62 11.73 -15.04
C MET A 29 -3.41 13.03 -15.20
N ASP A 30 -4.16 13.19 -16.30
CA ASP A 30 -5.01 14.38 -16.54
C ASP A 30 -6.05 14.56 -15.42
N THR A 31 -6.69 13.46 -15.05
CA THR A 31 -7.69 13.43 -13.97
C THR A 31 -7.05 13.73 -12.61
N ALA A 32 -5.88 13.16 -12.33
CA ALA A 32 -5.16 13.40 -11.08
C ALA A 32 -4.71 14.85 -10.95
N GLU A 33 -4.17 15.43 -12.01
CA GLU A 33 -3.72 16.82 -12.06
C GLU A 33 -4.89 17.78 -11.88
N ALA A 34 -5.99 17.59 -12.62
CA ALA A 34 -7.19 18.43 -12.51
C ALA A 34 -7.77 18.43 -11.08
N ASN A 35 -7.85 17.24 -10.45
CA ASN A 35 -8.32 17.11 -9.08
C ASN A 35 -7.36 17.76 -8.07
N PHE A 36 -6.06 17.67 -8.32
CA PHE A 36 -5.04 18.16 -7.40
C PHE A 36 -4.87 19.69 -7.46
N LEU A 37 -4.99 20.30 -8.64
CA LEU A 37 -4.94 21.75 -8.81
C LEU A 37 -6.02 22.48 -8.01
N SER A 38 -7.13 21.83 -7.70
CA SER A 38 -8.16 22.37 -6.82
C SER A 38 -7.72 22.41 -5.33
N LEU A 39 -6.70 21.65 -4.95
CA LEU A 39 -6.21 21.51 -3.59
C LEU A 39 -4.87 22.20 -3.34
N GLN A 40 -4.08 22.38 -4.38
CA GLN A 40 -2.72 22.92 -4.31
C GLN A 40 -2.44 23.80 -5.52
N SER A 41 -1.88 25.00 -5.29
CA SER A 41 -1.64 26.02 -6.33
C SER A 41 -0.43 25.74 -7.23
N GLN A 42 0.39 24.73 -6.91
CA GLN A 42 1.58 24.43 -7.71
C GLN A 42 1.29 23.31 -8.71
N PRO A 43 1.76 23.42 -9.97
CA PRO A 43 1.61 22.37 -10.96
C PRO A 43 2.42 21.13 -10.56
N LEU A 44 1.93 19.98 -11.00
CA LEU A 44 2.65 18.71 -10.86
C LEU A 44 3.64 18.52 -12.00
N VAL A 45 4.79 17.93 -11.71
CA VAL A 45 5.66 17.41 -12.76
C VAL A 45 5.03 16.14 -13.33
N ARG A 46 4.90 16.07 -14.65
CA ARG A 46 4.43 14.87 -15.36
C ARG A 46 5.64 14.15 -15.93
N TYR A 47 5.87 12.92 -15.51
CA TYR A 47 6.96 12.11 -16.03
C TYR A 47 6.49 11.26 -17.22
N ASN A 48 7.38 11.07 -18.18
CA ASN A 48 7.10 10.28 -19.37
C ASN A 48 7.39 8.78 -19.16
N ASP A 49 8.18 8.45 -18.16
CA ASP A 49 8.57 7.08 -17.83
C ASP A 49 8.83 6.91 -16.32
N LEU A 50 8.78 5.66 -15.88
CA LEU A 50 8.96 5.28 -14.48
C LEU A 50 10.36 5.63 -13.96
N SER A 51 11.40 5.44 -14.77
CA SER A 51 12.77 5.69 -14.34
C SER A 51 13.00 7.17 -14.04
N SER A 52 12.51 8.06 -14.92
CA SER A 52 12.56 9.51 -14.71
C SER A 52 11.82 9.92 -13.42
N ALA A 53 10.65 9.32 -13.17
CA ALA A 53 9.90 9.59 -11.94
C ALA A 53 10.67 9.15 -10.68
N CYS A 54 11.27 7.96 -10.71
CA CYS A 54 12.01 7.42 -9.58
C CYS A 54 13.30 8.19 -9.28
N ASN A 55 13.99 8.68 -10.31
CA ASN A 55 15.32 9.29 -10.18
C ASN A 55 15.30 10.82 -10.08
N ASP A 56 14.15 11.48 -10.10
CA ASP A 56 14.09 12.94 -9.95
C ASP A 56 14.68 13.38 -8.59
N PRO A 57 15.77 14.16 -8.58
CA PRO A 57 16.39 14.59 -7.32
C PRO A 57 15.51 15.51 -6.47
N ALA A 58 14.46 16.09 -7.05
CA ALA A 58 13.50 16.93 -6.32
C ALA A 58 12.43 16.13 -5.55
N ALA A 59 12.39 14.81 -5.74
CA ALA A 59 11.50 13.92 -5.00
C ALA A 59 12.27 13.21 -3.87
N ASP A 60 11.85 13.42 -2.62
CA ASP A 60 12.49 12.84 -1.43
C ASP A 60 12.03 11.39 -1.16
N ALA A 61 10.85 11.01 -1.64
CA ALA A 61 10.26 9.70 -1.43
C ALA A 61 9.34 9.32 -2.59
N LEU A 62 9.08 8.03 -2.74
CA LEU A 62 8.22 7.47 -3.78
C LEU A 62 6.96 6.85 -3.17
N LEU A 63 5.82 7.05 -3.84
CA LEU A 63 4.54 6.47 -3.47
C LEU A 63 4.01 5.63 -4.63
N ILE A 64 3.94 4.33 -4.44
CA ILE A 64 3.51 3.36 -5.47
C ILE A 64 2.07 2.94 -5.20
N CYS A 65 1.15 3.29 -6.11
CA CYS A 65 -0.29 3.01 -6.05
C CYS A 65 -0.81 2.37 -7.34
N THR A 66 0.02 1.63 -8.02
CA THR A 66 -0.29 0.95 -9.28
C THR A 66 -1.19 -0.27 -9.05
N PRO A 67 -1.71 -0.95 -10.08
CA PRO A 67 -2.41 -2.22 -9.91
C PRO A 67 -1.53 -3.29 -9.24
N ASN A 68 -2.14 -4.16 -8.42
CA ASN A 68 -1.41 -5.12 -7.58
C ASN A 68 -0.35 -5.96 -8.32
N HIS A 69 -0.70 -6.44 -9.52
CA HIS A 69 0.19 -7.30 -10.32
C HIS A 69 1.42 -6.57 -10.87
N THR A 70 1.46 -5.25 -10.82
CA THR A 70 2.61 -4.46 -11.26
C THR A 70 3.52 -4.03 -10.11
N HIS A 71 3.12 -4.26 -8.87
CA HIS A 71 3.85 -3.81 -7.69
C HIS A 71 5.30 -4.26 -7.68
N PHE A 72 5.55 -5.55 -8.00
CA PHE A 72 6.89 -6.11 -7.99
C PHE A 72 7.82 -5.40 -8.99
N ASP A 73 7.41 -5.28 -10.24
CA ASP A 73 8.25 -4.68 -11.30
C ASP A 73 8.48 -3.17 -11.06
N VAL A 74 7.42 -2.46 -10.64
CA VAL A 74 7.51 -1.03 -10.31
C VAL A 74 8.42 -0.81 -9.11
N LEU A 75 8.24 -1.62 -8.05
CA LEU A 75 9.07 -1.54 -6.84
C LEU A 75 10.54 -1.83 -7.15
N ARG A 76 10.85 -2.86 -7.93
CA ARG A 76 12.21 -3.22 -8.32
C ARG A 76 12.91 -2.07 -9.04
N THR A 77 12.19 -1.34 -9.91
CA THR A 77 12.72 -0.14 -10.56
C THR A 77 12.90 1.01 -9.56
N ALA A 78 11.92 1.23 -8.69
CA ALA A 78 11.95 2.29 -7.70
C ALA A 78 13.10 2.13 -6.68
N MET A 79 13.42 0.91 -6.29
CA MET A 79 14.53 0.61 -5.36
C MET A 79 15.90 1.07 -5.90
N GLN A 80 16.07 1.19 -7.23
CA GLN A 80 17.32 1.68 -7.83
C GLN A 80 17.61 3.14 -7.48
N SER A 81 16.60 3.91 -7.06
CA SER A 81 16.75 5.31 -6.64
C SER A 81 17.24 5.50 -5.22
N ASN A 82 17.25 4.44 -4.44
CA ASN A 82 17.63 4.43 -3.01
C ASN A 82 16.84 5.40 -2.12
N LYS A 83 15.58 5.72 -2.50
CA LYS A 83 14.68 6.61 -1.77
C LYS A 83 13.75 5.84 -0.86
N PRO A 84 13.23 6.46 0.21
CA PRO A 84 12.08 5.90 0.95
C PRO A 84 10.91 5.61 0.01
N ILE A 85 10.32 4.41 0.15
CA ILE A 85 9.21 3.97 -0.70
C ILE A 85 8.00 3.62 0.16
N PHE A 86 6.85 4.21 -0.15
CA PHE A 86 5.56 3.72 0.30
C PHE A 86 4.94 2.89 -0.83
N LEU A 87 4.70 1.62 -0.57
CA LEU A 87 4.04 0.70 -1.49
C LEU A 87 2.64 0.36 -0.99
N GLU A 88 1.62 0.61 -1.80
CA GLU A 88 0.27 0.16 -1.49
C GLU A 88 0.20 -1.37 -1.34
N LYS A 89 -0.74 -1.79 -0.50
CA LYS A 89 -1.02 -3.21 -0.31
C LYS A 89 -1.77 -3.81 -1.53
N PRO A 90 -1.67 -5.11 -1.75
CA PRO A 90 -0.74 -6.08 -1.16
C PRO A 90 0.67 -5.84 -1.65
N MET A 91 1.67 -6.33 -0.91
CA MET A 91 3.08 -6.17 -1.31
C MET A 91 3.36 -6.74 -2.71
N ALA A 92 2.81 -7.90 -3.01
CA ALA A 92 2.84 -8.56 -4.31
C ALA A 92 1.62 -9.47 -4.46
N THR A 93 1.35 -9.96 -5.67
CA THR A 93 0.28 -10.93 -5.95
C THR A 93 0.77 -12.37 -5.87
N GLU A 94 2.06 -12.60 -6.06
CA GLU A 94 2.70 -13.91 -6.06
C GLU A 94 3.66 -14.07 -4.86
N LEU A 95 3.72 -15.29 -4.31
CA LEU A 95 4.59 -15.58 -3.17
C LEU A 95 6.08 -15.42 -3.52
N GLN A 96 6.46 -15.77 -4.74
CA GLN A 96 7.85 -15.66 -5.19
C GLN A 96 8.31 -14.20 -5.24
N ASP A 97 7.47 -13.31 -5.78
CA ASP A 97 7.73 -11.87 -5.84
C ASP A 97 7.83 -11.28 -4.43
N ALA A 98 6.91 -11.65 -3.53
CA ALA A 98 6.95 -11.22 -2.15
C ALA A 98 8.25 -11.66 -1.44
N ALA A 99 8.68 -12.89 -1.66
CA ALA A 99 9.93 -13.40 -1.09
C ALA A 99 11.16 -12.68 -1.66
N GLU A 100 11.12 -12.30 -2.93
CA GLU A 100 12.20 -11.54 -3.57
C GLU A 100 12.27 -10.11 -3.03
N ILE A 101 11.12 -9.44 -2.84
CA ILE A 101 11.06 -8.11 -2.21
C ILE A 101 11.68 -8.15 -0.81
N VAL A 102 11.35 -9.15 0.00
CA VAL A 102 11.90 -9.30 1.36
C VAL A 102 13.42 -9.44 1.31
N ARG A 103 13.95 -10.30 0.42
CA ARG A 103 15.41 -10.47 0.26
C ARG A 103 16.09 -9.18 -0.23
N ALA A 104 15.47 -8.52 -1.23
CA ALA A 104 16.03 -7.28 -1.77
C ALA A 104 16.07 -6.16 -0.71
N ASN A 105 15.07 -6.13 0.17
CA ASN A 105 15.01 -5.14 1.26
C ASN A 105 16.13 -5.30 2.28
N GLU A 106 16.73 -6.49 2.44
CA GLU A 106 17.86 -6.70 3.35
C GLU A 106 19.11 -5.88 2.97
N ALA A 107 19.29 -5.63 1.68
CA ALA A 107 20.40 -4.85 1.13
C ALA A 107 19.99 -3.41 0.75
N TYR A 108 18.72 -3.04 0.94
CA TYR A 108 18.21 -1.73 0.58
C TYR A 108 18.63 -0.69 1.60
N GLU A 109 19.37 0.34 1.18
CA GLU A 109 19.94 1.37 2.08
C GLU A 109 18.87 2.35 2.61
N SER A 110 17.65 2.29 2.10
CA SER A 110 16.53 3.08 2.59
C SER A 110 15.46 2.16 3.22
N PHE A 111 14.17 2.49 3.14
CA PHE A 111 13.11 1.64 3.67
C PHE A 111 11.91 1.56 2.73
N ILE A 112 11.17 0.46 2.84
CA ILE A 112 9.90 0.24 2.16
C ILE A 112 8.80 0.08 3.20
N GLN A 113 7.83 0.98 3.16
CA GLN A 113 6.62 0.91 3.99
C GLN A 113 5.46 0.34 3.18
N ILE A 114 4.91 -0.79 3.64
CA ILE A 114 3.69 -1.36 3.02
C ILE A 114 2.44 -0.67 3.59
N GLY A 115 1.49 -0.34 2.72
CA GLY A 115 0.26 0.39 3.02
C GLY A 115 -0.80 -0.41 3.79
N LEU A 116 -0.43 -1.03 4.91
CA LEU A 116 -1.34 -1.78 5.78
C LEU A 116 -2.07 -0.84 6.74
N GLN A 117 -2.85 0.09 6.18
CA GLN A 117 -3.48 1.19 6.90
C GLN A 117 -4.49 0.78 7.98
N TYR A 118 -4.94 -0.47 8.03
CA TYR A 118 -5.86 -0.92 9.08
C TYR A 118 -5.24 -0.79 10.47
N ARG A 119 -3.93 -0.91 10.60
CA ARG A 119 -3.22 -0.65 11.86
C ARG A 119 -3.50 0.72 12.47
N TYR A 120 -3.85 1.71 11.63
CA TYR A 120 -4.03 3.11 12.02
C TYR A 120 -5.50 3.53 12.10
N LYS A 121 -6.45 2.62 11.89
CA LYS A 121 -7.86 2.93 12.07
C LYS A 121 -8.18 3.05 13.57
N PRO A 122 -8.97 4.05 14.01
CA PRO A 122 -9.24 4.31 15.42
C PRO A 122 -9.71 3.08 16.19
N GLN A 123 -10.61 2.27 15.62
CA GLN A 123 -11.11 1.05 16.27
C GLN A 123 -10.04 -0.01 16.51
N TYR A 124 -9.05 -0.12 15.61
CA TYR A 124 -7.96 -1.08 15.79
C TYR A 124 -6.87 -0.53 16.71
N LEU A 125 -6.59 0.78 16.64
CA LEU A 125 -5.67 1.42 17.59
C LEU A 125 -6.17 1.26 19.03
N GLU A 126 -7.46 1.45 19.26
CA GLU A 126 -8.05 1.25 20.58
C GLU A 126 -7.96 -0.22 21.02
N ALA A 127 -8.28 -1.15 20.11
CA ALA A 127 -8.14 -2.58 20.40
C ALA A 127 -6.68 -2.96 20.74
N PHE A 128 -5.69 -2.41 20.05
CA PHE A 128 -4.29 -2.65 20.36
C PHE A 128 -3.89 -2.07 21.70
N ARG A 129 -4.31 -0.84 21.99
CA ARG A 129 -4.05 -0.20 23.27
C ARG A 129 -4.57 -1.04 24.44
N GLU A 130 -5.81 -1.51 24.36
CA GLU A 130 -6.41 -2.31 25.43
C GLU A 130 -5.79 -3.72 25.51
N ALA A 131 -5.58 -4.36 24.38
CA ALA A 131 -5.11 -5.74 24.35
C ALA A 131 -3.60 -5.87 24.62
N LEU A 132 -2.79 -5.00 24.04
CA LEU A 132 -1.32 -5.11 24.04
C LEU A 132 -0.68 -4.19 25.09
N ASP A 133 -1.03 -2.91 25.11
CA ASP A 133 -0.40 -1.94 26.01
C ASP A 133 -0.92 -2.09 27.43
N ASN A 134 -2.24 -2.08 27.60
CA ASN A 134 -2.90 -2.20 28.90
C ASN A 134 -3.00 -3.65 29.39
N ARG A 135 -2.79 -4.65 28.53
CA ARG A 135 -2.95 -6.08 28.84
C ARG A 135 -4.32 -6.42 29.46
N ALA A 136 -5.35 -5.65 29.14
CA ALA A 136 -6.68 -5.78 29.74
C ALA A 136 -7.33 -7.16 29.51
N LEU A 137 -6.95 -7.86 28.43
CA LEU A 137 -7.40 -9.21 28.09
C LEU A 137 -6.48 -10.32 28.60
N GLY A 138 -5.37 -9.97 29.27
CA GLY A 138 -4.33 -10.92 29.63
C GLY A 138 -3.66 -11.53 28.39
N GLN A 139 -3.32 -12.82 28.46
CA GLN A 139 -2.72 -13.53 27.33
C GLN A 139 -3.79 -13.89 26.29
N ILE A 140 -3.68 -13.33 25.09
CA ILE A 140 -4.58 -13.63 23.98
C ILE A 140 -4.35 -15.07 23.52
N LYS A 141 -5.41 -15.88 23.48
CA LYS A 141 -5.40 -17.28 23.07
C LYS A 141 -6.07 -17.51 21.72
N THR A 142 -7.02 -16.68 21.37
CA THR A 142 -7.80 -16.80 20.13
C THR A 142 -8.13 -15.42 19.60
N VAL A 143 -7.98 -15.25 18.29
CA VAL A 143 -8.41 -14.07 17.55
C VAL A 143 -9.31 -14.54 16.42
N SER A 144 -10.52 -14.01 16.34
CA SER A 144 -11.46 -14.28 15.26
C SER A 144 -11.81 -12.97 14.55
N VAL A 145 -11.74 -12.99 13.24
CA VAL A 145 -12.10 -11.84 12.39
C VAL A 145 -13.18 -12.27 11.42
N SER A 146 -14.29 -11.54 11.41
CA SER A 146 -15.38 -11.73 10.48
C SER A 146 -15.72 -10.38 9.83
N GLU A 147 -15.88 -10.35 8.51
CA GLU A 147 -16.29 -9.16 7.78
C GLU A 147 -17.44 -9.48 6.84
N TYR A 148 -18.51 -8.72 6.96
CA TYR A 148 -19.56 -8.63 5.95
C TYR A 148 -19.40 -7.31 5.18
N ARG A 149 -19.30 -7.37 3.87
CA ARG A 149 -19.06 -6.18 3.04
C ARG A 149 -19.72 -6.28 1.66
N PRO A 150 -20.04 -5.14 1.04
CA PRO A 150 -20.44 -5.14 -0.38
C PRO A 150 -19.27 -5.59 -1.28
N PRO A 151 -19.57 -6.01 -2.52
CA PRO A 151 -18.55 -6.31 -3.52
C PRO A 151 -17.51 -5.19 -3.67
N PHE A 152 -16.32 -5.54 -4.14
CA PHE A 152 -15.28 -4.56 -4.45
C PHE A 152 -15.75 -3.57 -5.51
N LEU A 153 -15.40 -2.30 -5.33
CA LEU A 153 -15.61 -1.27 -6.33
C LEU A 153 -14.85 -1.59 -7.62
N ASP A 154 -15.40 -1.19 -8.74
CA ASP A 154 -14.76 -1.33 -10.04
C ASP A 154 -13.47 -0.50 -10.09
N LYS A 155 -12.44 -1.09 -10.65
CA LYS A 155 -11.15 -0.45 -10.96
C LYS A 155 -11.01 -0.30 -12.48
N VAL A 156 -10.02 0.48 -12.92
CA VAL A 156 -9.68 0.59 -14.35
C VAL A 156 -9.50 -0.82 -14.91
N ASP A 157 -10.13 -1.11 -16.06
CA ASP A 157 -10.12 -2.42 -16.71
C ASP A 157 -10.56 -3.59 -15.81
N GLN A 158 -11.22 -3.28 -14.69
CA GLN A 158 -11.72 -4.25 -13.71
C GLN A 158 -10.68 -5.28 -13.23
N TRP A 159 -9.40 -4.93 -13.23
CA TRP A 159 -8.29 -5.83 -12.91
C TRP A 159 -8.47 -6.54 -11.56
N ASN A 160 -9.09 -5.88 -10.59
CA ASN A 160 -9.34 -6.43 -9.25
C ASN A 160 -10.36 -7.58 -9.22
N LYS A 161 -11.09 -7.84 -10.30
CA LYS A 161 -12.02 -8.97 -10.44
C LYS A 161 -11.30 -10.26 -10.85
N PHE A 162 -10.07 -10.19 -11.32
CA PHE A 162 -9.30 -11.34 -11.78
C PHE A 162 -8.23 -11.72 -10.76
N ALA A 163 -8.31 -12.95 -10.22
CA ALA A 163 -7.36 -13.44 -9.20
C ALA A 163 -5.90 -13.34 -9.67
N ARG A 164 -5.62 -13.62 -10.96
CA ARG A 164 -4.27 -13.50 -11.55
C ARG A 164 -3.69 -12.07 -11.50
N LEU A 165 -4.54 -11.03 -11.38
CA LEU A 165 -4.11 -9.63 -11.35
C LEU A 165 -4.20 -9.03 -9.94
N SER A 166 -5.07 -9.56 -9.09
CA SER A 166 -5.29 -9.06 -7.73
C SER A 166 -4.62 -9.91 -6.64
N GLY A 167 -4.27 -11.15 -6.95
CA GLY A 167 -3.89 -12.17 -5.97
C GLY A 167 -5.09 -12.86 -5.32
N GLY A 168 -6.33 -12.52 -5.75
CA GLY A 168 -7.57 -13.01 -5.15
C GLY A 168 -7.90 -12.33 -3.81
N THR A 169 -9.05 -12.67 -3.25
CA THR A 169 -9.57 -12.02 -2.03
C THR A 169 -8.64 -12.16 -0.83
N LEU A 170 -7.98 -13.31 -0.69
CA LEU A 170 -7.07 -13.54 0.44
C LEU A 170 -5.85 -12.61 0.40
N VAL A 171 -5.31 -12.33 -0.77
CA VAL A 171 -4.17 -11.43 -0.94
C VAL A 171 -4.65 -9.97 -0.98
N GLU A 172 -5.64 -9.66 -1.82
CA GLU A 172 -6.11 -8.27 -2.02
C GLU A 172 -6.71 -7.65 -0.75
N LYS A 173 -7.47 -8.44 0.01
CA LYS A 173 -8.23 -7.94 1.16
C LYS A 173 -7.75 -8.50 2.49
N CYS A 174 -7.57 -9.82 2.58
CA CYS A 174 -7.30 -10.44 3.87
C CYS A 174 -5.87 -10.21 4.36
N CYS A 175 -4.97 -9.66 3.53
CA CYS A 175 -3.66 -9.19 3.98
C CYS A 175 -3.77 -8.25 5.20
N HIS A 176 -4.78 -7.38 5.26
CA HIS A 176 -5.03 -6.54 6.42
C HIS A 176 -5.36 -7.35 7.68
N TYR A 177 -6.17 -8.40 7.55
CA TYR A 177 -6.57 -9.21 8.71
C TYR A 177 -5.46 -10.11 9.18
N PHE A 178 -4.71 -10.71 8.27
CA PHE A 178 -3.52 -11.49 8.64
C PHE A 178 -2.51 -10.61 9.38
N ASP A 179 -2.32 -9.38 8.93
CA ASP A 179 -1.47 -8.40 9.60
C ASP A 179 -1.97 -8.06 11.01
N LEU A 180 -3.26 -7.75 11.17
CA LEU A 180 -3.86 -7.44 12.47
C LEU A 180 -3.83 -8.63 13.43
N ILE A 181 -4.12 -9.85 12.92
CA ILE A 181 -4.11 -11.08 13.74
C ILE A 181 -2.69 -11.35 14.25
N ASN A 182 -1.68 -11.28 13.37
CA ASN A 182 -0.29 -11.49 13.77
C ASN A 182 0.16 -10.47 14.83
N LEU A 183 -0.27 -9.21 14.69
CA LEU A 183 0.05 -8.15 15.64
C LEU A 183 -0.63 -8.40 16.99
N LEU A 184 -1.95 -8.69 17.01
CA LEU A 184 -2.68 -8.97 18.24
C LEU A 184 -2.20 -10.25 18.96
N ALA A 185 -1.87 -11.29 18.20
CA ALA A 185 -1.37 -12.53 18.75
C ALA A 185 0.10 -12.44 19.22
N GLU A 186 0.83 -11.39 18.85
CA GLU A 186 2.28 -11.26 19.05
C GLU A 186 3.04 -12.51 18.58
N ALA A 187 2.54 -13.15 17.48
CA ALA A 187 3.02 -14.45 17.01
C ALA A 187 2.98 -14.56 15.49
N ARG A 188 3.67 -15.57 14.97
CA ARG A 188 3.63 -15.95 13.55
C ARG A 188 2.86 -17.25 13.39
N PRO A 189 2.10 -17.42 12.28
CA PRO A 189 1.38 -18.66 12.02
C PRO A 189 2.35 -19.82 11.82
N GLN A 190 2.04 -20.97 12.41
CA GLN A 190 2.80 -22.23 12.24
C GLN A 190 2.07 -23.21 11.32
N ARG A 191 0.74 -23.17 11.32
CA ARG A 191 -0.10 -24.04 10.48
C ARG A 191 -1.27 -23.24 9.95
N VAL A 192 -1.67 -23.55 8.72
CA VAL A 192 -2.83 -22.94 8.06
C VAL A 192 -3.74 -24.07 7.56
N TYR A 193 -5.02 -23.91 7.77
CA TYR A 193 -6.08 -24.74 7.22
C TYR A 193 -7.02 -23.84 6.43
N ALA A 194 -7.34 -24.23 5.22
CA ALA A 194 -8.29 -23.54 4.36
C ALA A 194 -9.22 -24.55 3.71
N SER A 195 -10.52 -24.24 3.61
CA SER A 195 -11.56 -25.08 2.98
C SER A 195 -12.42 -24.24 2.04
#